data_b7c18853f2bcb2d06698cc4f7e5907a6
#
_entry.id   b7c18853f2bcb2d06698cc4f7e5907a6
#
_cell.length_a   1.000
_cell.length_b   1.000
_cell.length_c   1.000
_cell.angle_alpha   90.00
_cell.angle_beta   90.00
_cell.angle_gamma   90.00
#
_symmetry.space_group_name_H-M   'P 1'
#
loop_
_entity.id
_entity.type
_entity.pdbx_description
1 polymer ?
#
loop_
_entity_poly.entity_id
_entity_poly.type
_entity_poly.pdbx_seq_one_letter_code
_entity_poly.pdbx_strand_id
1 'polypeptide(L)'
;MLFENTYGIDLGSSSVKVYSFFRNKTYIEKNMIASRGRTIIAMGNEAYDMFEKSPADITVTSPMTFGMIASLELQEIVLYSMIRKIDHILGFGAVMYFTVPLDMTAVEKRAYFHVANGHWLKKNRVFMVEAPVADAIAMGVDLEDPTGNMIVNIGAQSTEVSIITGGKIIISKKIPLGGRQINESVCSEIR
;
A
#
# COMPACT_ATOMS: atom_id res chain seq x y z
N MET A 1 -24.97 -18.72 4.78
CA MET A 1 -24.25 -17.42 4.79
C MET A 1 -22.92 -17.66 4.13
N LEU A 2 -22.72 -17.23 2.89
CA LEU A 2 -21.41 -17.28 2.24
C LEU A 2 -20.53 -16.28 3.00
N PHE A 3 -19.46 -16.76 3.65
CA PHE A 3 -18.50 -15.90 4.33
C PHE A 3 -17.80 -15.07 3.27
N GLU A 4 -18.08 -13.79 3.26
CA GLU A 4 -17.44 -12.83 2.38
C GLU A 4 -16.03 -12.54 2.93
N ASN A 5 -14.99 -12.81 2.14
CA ASN A 5 -13.62 -12.54 2.55
C ASN A 5 -13.43 -11.04 2.78
N THR A 6 -12.84 -10.68 3.91
CA THR A 6 -12.56 -9.28 4.25
C THR A 6 -11.06 -9.07 4.37
N TYR A 7 -10.55 -8.05 3.69
CA TYR A 7 -9.13 -7.69 3.67
C TYR A 7 -8.93 -6.24 4.08
N GLY A 8 -7.93 -6.02 4.96
CA GLY A 8 -7.33 -4.71 5.18
C GLY A 8 -6.07 -4.61 4.30
N ILE A 9 -5.95 -3.54 3.51
CA ILE A 9 -4.92 -3.42 2.47
C ILE A 9 -4.19 -2.08 2.61
N ASP A 10 -2.87 -2.13 2.73
CA ASP A 10 -1.99 -0.97 2.64
C ASP A 10 -1.11 -1.10 1.40
N LEU A 11 -1.34 -0.23 0.41
CA LEU A 11 -0.52 -0.12 -0.80
C LEU A 11 0.60 0.89 -0.56
N GLY A 12 1.73 0.41 -0.04
CA GLY A 12 2.89 1.27 0.18
C GLY A 12 3.88 1.28 -0.99
N SER A 13 4.68 2.34 -1.10
CA SER A 13 5.71 2.48 -2.16
C SER A 13 6.85 1.45 -2.05
N SER A 14 7.08 0.86 -0.87
CA SER A 14 8.09 -0.19 -0.67
C SER A 14 7.49 -1.58 -0.53
N SER A 15 6.33 -1.69 0.11
CA SER A 15 5.69 -2.97 0.38
C SER A 15 4.18 -2.85 0.34
N VAL A 16 3.52 -3.91 -0.12
CA VAL A 16 2.08 -4.11 0.04
C VAL A 16 1.85 -4.97 1.27
N LYS A 17 0.91 -4.57 2.10
CA LYS A 17 0.48 -5.33 3.28
C LYS A 17 -0.99 -5.69 3.12
N VAL A 18 -1.33 -6.94 3.35
CA VAL A 18 -2.70 -7.44 3.29
C VAL A 18 -3.00 -8.23 4.56
N TYR A 19 -3.91 -7.71 5.36
CA TYR A 19 -4.49 -8.45 6.47
C TYR A 19 -5.72 -9.22 6.00
N SER A 20 -5.74 -10.52 6.19
CA SER A 20 -6.91 -11.35 5.95
C SER A 20 -7.65 -11.57 7.27
N PHE A 21 -8.89 -11.08 7.36
CA PHE A 21 -9.73 -11.27 8.53
C PHE A 21 -10.04 -12.75 8.78
N PHE A 22 -10.32 -13.51 7.71
CA PHE A 22 -10.61 -14.94 7.80
C PHE A 22 -9.42 -15.76 8.31
N ARG A 23 -8.20 -15.43 7.85
CA ARG A 23 -6.95 -16.09 8.27
C ARG A 23 -6.38 -15.53 9.58
N ASN A 24 -6.89 -14.38 10.03
CA ASN A 24 -6.36 -13.62 11.16
C ASN A 24 -4.83 -13.42 11.06
N LYS A 25 -4.37 -13.01 9.87
CA LYS A 25 -2.94 -12.91 9.56
C LYS A 25 -2.65 -11.78 8.58
N THR A 26 -1.53 -11.09 8.82
CA THR A 26 -0.97 -10.10 7.89
C THR A 26 0.07 -10.76 6.99
N TYR A 27 -0.03 -10.46 5.69
CA TYR A 27 0.90 -10.85 4.64
C TYR A 27 1.60 -9.59 4.12
N ILE A 28 2.90 -9.67 3.95
CA ILE A 28 3.73 -8.53 3.52
C ILE A 28 4.59 -8.99 2.36
N GLU A 29 4.57 -8.24 1.26
CA GLU A 29 5.42 -8.43 0.08
C GLU A 29 6.01 -7.11 -0.35
N LYS A 30 7.18 -7.11 -0.97
CA LYS A 30 7.72 -5.92 -1.63
C LYS A 30 6.79 -5.49 -2.78
N ASN A 31 6.56 -4.19 -2.91
CA ASN A 31 5.75 -3.66 -4.00
C ASN A 31 6.62 -3.44 -5.23
N MET A 32 7.10 -4.54 -5.82
CA MET A 32 8.03 -4.55 -6.94
C MET A 32 7.66 -5.60 -7.98
N ILE A 33 8.00 -5.27 -9.23
CA ILE A 33 7.83 -6.14 -10.40
C ILE A 33 9.13 -6.11 -11.20
N ALA A 34 9.61 -7.29 -11.58
CA ALA A 34 10.69 -7.46 -12.55
C ALA A 34 10.11 -7.89 -13.89
N SER A 35 10.51 -7.22 -14.97
CA SER A 35 10.04 -7.51 -16.32
C SER A 35 11.19 -7.54 -17.33
N ARG A 36 11.04 -8.39 -18.34
CA ARG A 36 11.88 -8.43 -19.53
C ARG A 36 11.02 -7.99 -20.73
N GLY A 37 11.23 -6.77 -21.20
CA GLY A 37 10.34 -6.13 -22.14
C GLY A 37 8.91 -6.01 -21.56
N ARG A 38 7.93 -6.67 -22.20
CA ARG A 38 6.54 -6.69 -21.72
C ARG A 38 6.18 -7.89 -20.85
N THR A 39 7.12 -8.82 -20.64
CA THR A 39 6.86 -10.04 -19.88
C THR A 39 7.27 -9.86 -18.42
N ILE A 40 6.33 -10.06 -17.51
CA ILE A 40 6.62 -10.10 -16.06
C ILE A 40 7.30 -11.42 -15.75
N ILE A 41 8.47 -11.36 -15.11
CA ILE A 41 9.29 -12.54 -14.76
C ILE A 41 9.34 -12.81 -13.27
N ALA A 42 9.15 -11.78 -12.42
CA ALA A 42 9.08 -11.92 -10.97
C ALA A 42 8.24 -10.80 -10.34
N MET A 43 7.72 -11.02 -9.15
CA MET A 43 6.93 -10.07 -8.37
C MET A 43 7.26 -10.17 -6.88
N GLY A 44 6.98 -9.08 -6.14
CA GLY A 44 7.15 -9.07 -4.69
C GLY A 44 8.61 -9.18 -4.27
N ASN A 45 8.88 -10.05 -3.30
CA ASN A 45 10.21 -10.26 -2.76
C ASN A 45 11.18 -10.80 -3.81
N GLU A 46 10.74 -11.69 -4.71
CA GLU A 46 11.57 -12.22 -5.81
C GLU A 46 12.04 -11.10 -6.75
N ALA A 47 11.16 -10.16 -7.09
CA ALA A 47 11.53 -9.01 -7.91
C ALA A 47 12.49 -8.06 -7.16
N TYR A 48 12.29 -7.89 -5.84
CA TYR A 48 13.19 -7.09 -5.02
C TYR A 48 14.61 -7.67 -4.96
N ASP A 49 14.75 -8.98 -4.88
CA ASP A 49 16.07 -9.66 -4.87
C ASP A 49 16.84 -9.46 -6.18
N MET A 50 16.13 -9.14 -7.26
CA MET A 50 16.71 -8.80 -8.57
C MET A 50 17.07 -7.30 -8.69
N PHE A 51 16.59 -6.45 -7.79
CA PHE A 51 16.84 -5.01 -7.85
C PHE A 51 18.34 -4.71 -7.73
N GLU A 52 18.85 -3.86 -8.61
CA GLU A 52 20.29 -3.49 -8.72
C GLU A 52 21.25 -4.66 -9.03
N LYS A 53 20.75 -5.88 -9.25
CA LYS A 53 21.55 -7.07 -9.54
C LYS A 53 21.22 -7.71 -10.88
N SER A 54 20.19 -7.23 -11.55
CA SER A 54 19.70 -7.80 -12.80
C SER A 54 20.53 -7.39 -14.00
N PRO A 55 20.60 -8.23 -15.05
CA PRO A 55 21.08 -7.85 -16.37
C PRO A 55 20.31 -6.64 -16.93
N ALA A 56 20.95 -5.92 -17.87
CA ALA A 56 20.41 -4.68 -18.45
C ALA A 56 19.07 -4.85 -19.21
N ASP A 57 18.72 -6.07 -19.60
CA ASP A 57 17.47 -6.42 -20.27
C ASP A 57 16.29 -6.64 -19.31
N ILE A 58 16.54 -6.61 -17.98
CA ILE A 58 15.53 -6.75 -16.93
C ILE A 58 15.35 -5.41 -16.23
N THR A 59 14.10 -4.93 -16.22
CA THR A 59 13.71 -3.73 -15.49
C THR A 59 12.96 -4.11 -14.23
N VAL A 60 13.42 -3.61 -13.07
CA VAL A 60 12.74 -3.78 -11.78
C VAL A 60 12.14 -2.44 -11.37
N THR A 61 10.83 -2.40 -11.17
CA THR A 61 10.10 -1.16 -10.86
C THR A 61 9.03 -1.37 -9.78
N SER A 62 8.67 -0.29 -9.09
CA SER A 62 7.52 -0.25 -8.19
C SER A 62 6.31 0.36 -8.91
N PRO A 63 5.12 -0.24 -8.82
CA PRO A 63 3.89 0.36 -9.34
C PRO A 63 3.39 1.56 -8.52
N MET A 64 4.04 1.87 -7.39
CA MET A 64 3.73 2.99 -6.53
C MET A 64 4.89 3.97 -6.45
N THR A 65 4.58 5.27 -6.42
CA THR A 65 5.56 6.35 -6.25
C THR A 65 5.02 7.42 -5.32
N PHE A 66 5.75 7.76 -4.26
CA PHE A 66 5.35 8.74 -3.23
C PHE A 66 3.94 8.51 -2.66
N GLY A 67 3.55 7.22 -2.51
CA GLY A 67 2.23 6.83 -1.99
C GLY A 67 1.09 6.96 -3.00
N MET A 68 1.39 7.18 -4.28
CA MET A 68 0.42 7.22 -5.38
C MET A 68 0.61 6.04 -6.33
N ILE A 69 -0.49 5.55 -6.91
CA ILE A 69 -0.45 4.49 -7.92
C ILE A 69 0.08 5.08 -9.23
N ALA A 70 1.31 4.69 -9.61
CA ALA A 70 1.95 5.12 -10.84
C ALA A 70 1.56 4.24 -12.05
N SER A 71 1.25 2.95 -11.79
CA SER A 71 0.76 2.02 -12.82
C SER A 71 -0.39 1.20 -12.28
N LEU A 72 -1.59 1.42 -12.81
CA LEU A 72 -2.80 0.70 -12.43
C LEU A 72 -2.69 -0.80 -12.69
N GLU A 73 -2.26 -1.15 -13.90
CA GLU A 73 -2.15 -2.55 -14.34
C GLU A 73 -1.16 -3.34 -13.46
N LEU A 74 0.02 -2.79 -13.23
CA LEU A 74 1.04 -3.45 -12.42
C LEU A 74 0.62 -3.55 -10.96
N GLN A 75 -0.05 -2.52 -10.41
CA GLN A 75 -0.53 -2.56 -9.03
C GLN A 75 -1.67 -3.57 -8.85
N GLU A 76 -2.56 -3.69 -9.84
CA GLU A 76 -3.60 -4.72 -9.84
C GLU A 76 -2.99 -6.13 -9.84
N ILE A 77 -1.98 -6.38 -10.68
CA ILE A 77 -1.29 -7.66 -10.76
C ILE A 77 -0.62 -8.03 -9.43
N VAL A 78 0.07 -7.07 -8.78
CA VAL A 78 0.68 -7.30 -7.46
C VAL A 78 -0.38 -7.65 -6.42
N LEU A 79 -1.45 -6.87 -6.32
CA LEU A 79 -2.52 -7.12 -5.36
C LEU A 79 -3.21 -8.47 -5.61
N TYR A 80 -3.54 -8.77 -6.87
CA TYR A 80 -4.12 -10.05 -7.26
C TYR A 80 -3.22 -11.22 -6.87
N SER A 81 -1.93 -11.14 -7.18
CA SER A 81 -0.95 -12.17 -6.81
C SER A 81 -0.91 -12.41 -5.30
N MET A 82 -0.92 -11.34 -4.49
CA MET A 82 -0.95 -11.47 -3.03
C MET A 82 -2.23 -12.14 -2.54
N ILE A 83 -3.39 -11.70 -3.01
CA ILE A 83 -4.67 -12.28 -2.58
C ILE A 83 -4.74 -13.77 -2.98
N ARG A 84 -4.23 -14.13 -4.15
CA ARG A 84 -4.13 -15.53 -4.60
C ARG A 84 -3.22 -16.40 -3.72
N LYS A 85 -2.15 -15.83 -3.18
CA LYS A 85 -1.28 -16.52 -2.21
C LYS A 85 -1.97 -16.75 -0.86
N ILE A 86 -2.87 -15.82 -0.48
CA ILE A 86 -3.61 -15.87 0.78
C ILE A 86 -4.79 -16.85 0.66
N ASP A 87 -5.60 -16.66 -0.38
CA ASP A 87 -6.81 -17.44 -0.62
C ASP A 87 -6.80 -17.96 -2.05
N HIS A 88 -6.57 -19.26 -2.21
CA HIS A 88 -6.49 -19.94 -3.52
C HIS A 88 -7.80 -19.84 -4.32
N ILE A 89 -8.93 -19.72 -3.64
CA ILE A 89 -10.25 -19.54 -4.24
C ILE A 89 -10.67 -18.11 -3.97
N LEU A 90 -10.54 -17.25 -4.97
CA LEU A 90 -11.18 -15.94 -4.95
C LEU A 90 -12.68 -16.18 -5.10
N GLY A 91 -13.38 -16.16 -3.97
CA GLY A 91 -14.84 -16.25 -3.93
C GLY A 91 -15.50 -15.08 -4.68
N PHE A 92 -16.82 -15.13 -4.79
CA PHE A 92 -17.62 -14.10 -5.44
C PHE A 92 -17.64 -12.81 -4.59
N GLY A 93 -16.69 -11.92 -4.88
CA GLY A 93 -16.57 -10.64 -4.18
C GLY A 93 -15.85 -10.75 -2.84
N ALA A 94 -15.25 -9.67 -2.44
CA ALA A 94 -14.65 -9.49 -1.13
C ALA A 94 -14.95 -8.09 -0.62
N VAL A 95 -14.79 -7.87 0.68
CA VAL A 95 -14.75 -6.53 1.26
C VAL A 95 -13.30 -6.12 1.40
N MET A 96 -12.94 -5.00 0.80
CA MET A 96 -11.56 -4.48 0.80
C MET A 96 -11.53 -3.10 1.45
N TYR A 97 -10.79 -2.97 2.54
CA TYR A 97 -10.51 -1.71 3.20
C TYR A 97 -9.10 -1.28 2.83
N PHE A 98 -8.97 -0.18 2.10
CA PHE A 98 -7.67 0.39 1.75
C PHE A 98 -7.31 1.53 2.70
N THR A 99 -6.09 1.54 3.23
CA THR A 99 -5.52 2.76 3.81
C THR A 99 -5.09 3.68 2.68
N VAL A 100 -5.47 4.95 2.77
CA VAL A 100 -5.25 5.93 1.70
C VAL A 100 -4.74 7.25 2.27
N PRO A 101 -3.94 8.03 1.50
CA PRO A 101 -3.57 9.39 1.88
C PRO A 101 -4.80 10.28 2.10
N LEU A 102 -4.71 11.26 3.01
CA LEU A 102 -5.82 12.17 3.32
C LEU A 102 -6.24 12.99 2.09
N ASP A 103 -5.27 13.61 1.41
CA ASP A 103 -5.51 14.58 0.33
C ASP A 103 -5.59 13.91 -1.04
N MET A 104 -6.45 12.88 -1.17
CA MET A 104 -6.63 12.20 -2.45
C MET A 104 -7.57 12.94 -3.37
N THR A 105 -7.15 13.10 -4.62
CA THR A 105 -8.00 13.56 -5.72
C THR A 105 -9.04 12.50 -6.12
N ALA A 106 -10.09 12.93 -6.81
CA ALA A 106 -11.10 12.01 -7.36
C ALA A 106 -10.49 10.98 -8.34
N VAL A 107 -9.42 11.35 -9.04
CA VAL A 107 -8.70 10.46 -9.98
C VAL A 107 -7.98 9.36 -9.19
N GLU A 108 -7.26 9.72 -8.14
CA GLU A 108 -6.56 8.77 -7.28
C GLU A 108 -7.53 7.81 -6.58
N LYS A 109 -8.67 8.30 -6.08
CA LYS A 109 -9.71 7.43 -5.52
C LYS A 109 -10.21 6.40 -6.55
N ARG A 110 -10.43 6.82 -7.80
CA ARG A 110 -10.82 5.90 -8.89
C ARG A 110 -9.74 4.86 -9.17
N ALA A 111 -8.45 5.22 -9.03
CA ALA A 111 -7.34 4.28 -9.20
C ALA A 111 -7.42 3.11 -8.20
N TYR A 112 -7.71 3.37 -6.92
CA TYR A 112 -7.91 2.31 -5.93
C TYR A 112 -9.13 1.43 -6.26
N PHE A 113 -10.26 2.02 -6.68
CA PHE A 113 -11.41 1.25 -7.14
C PHE A 113 -11.07 0.38 -8.35
N HIS A 114 -10.27 0.88 -9.28
CA HIS A 114 -9.82 0.12 -10.44
C HIS A 114 -8.93 -1.07 -10.01
N VAL A 115 -7.93 -0.84 -9.17
CA VAL A 115 -7.04 -1.89 -8.66
C VAL A 115 -7.82 -2.98 -7.94
N ALA A 116 -8.88 -2.61 -7.19
CA ALA A 116 -9.72 -3.56 -6.48
C ALA A 116 -10.73 -4.31 -7.36
N ASN A 117 -11.12 -3.78 -8.52
CA ASN A 117 -12.19 -4.29 -9.38
C ASN A 117 -11.83 -4.34 -10.86
N GLY A 118 -10.56 -4.39 -11.20
CA GLY A 118 -10.07 -4.38 -12.57
C GLY A 118 -10.25 -5.71 -13.30
N HIS A 119 -9.25 -6.09 -14.07
CA HIS A 119 -9.33 -7.29 -14.93
C HIS A 119 -9.35 -8.59 -14.12
N TRP A 120 -8.53 -8.67 -13.07
CA TRP A 120 -8.28 -9.88 -12.28
C TRP A 120 -9.14 -10.00 -11.02
N LEU A 121 -9.51 -8.87 -10.43
CA LEU A 121 -10.35 -8.76 -9.23
C LEU A 121 -11.69 -8.14 -9.61
N LYS A 122 -12.80 -8.79 -9.28
CA LYS A 122 -14.15 -8.33 -9.68
C LYS A 122 -15.15 -8.42 -8.55
N LYS A 123 -16.12 -7.50 -8.59
CA LYS A 123 -17.28 -7.46 -7.66
C LYS A 123 -16.90 -7.29 -6.20
N ASN A 124 -15.77 -6.61 -5.92
CA ASN A 124 -15.38 -6.31 -4.55
C ASN A 124 -16.06 -5.03 -4.04
N ARG A 125 -16.43 -5.04 -2.78
CA ARG A 125 -16.84 -3.82 -2.07
C ARG A 125 -15.60 -3.13 -1.54
N VAL A 126 -15.42 -1.86 -1.90
CA VAL A 126 -14.20 -1.09 -1.60
C VAL A 126 -14.54 0.04 -0.64
N PHE A 127 -13.81 0.07 0.46
CA PHE A 127 -13.83 1.14 1.45
C PHE A 127 -12.45 1.76 1.56
N MET A 128 -12.40 3.06 1.81
CA MET A 128 -11.16 3.80 1.98
C MET A 128 -11.13 4.37 3.39
N VAL A 129 -10.01 4.17 4.08
CA VAL A 129 -9.75 4.69 5.42
C VAL A 129 -8.51 5.58 5.33
N GLU A 130 -8.62 6.79 5.81
CA GLU A 130 -7.50 7.73 5.84
C GLU A 130 -6.35 7.19 6.68
N ALA A 131 -5.13 7.21 6.15
CA ALA A 131 -3.97 6.61 6.78
C ALA A 131 -3.73 7.11 8.21
N PRO A 132 -3.84 8.41 8.53
CA PRO A 132 -3.68 8.86 9.91
C PRO A 132 -4.69 8.26 10.89
N VAL A 133 -5.93 8.02 10.44
CA VAL A 133 -6.96 7.37 11.27
C VAL A 133 -6.62 5.90 11.49
N ALA A 134 -6.23 5.19 10.43
CA ALA A 134 -5.83 3.79 10.53
C ALA A 134 -4.60 3.61 11.44
N ASP A 135 -3.60 4.50 11.33
CA ASP A 135 -2.40 4.51 12.15
C ASP A 135 -2.74 4.76 13.63
N ALA A 136 -3.60 5.75 13.92
CA ALA A 136 -4.05 6.06 15.28
C ALA A 136 -4.76 4.86 15.93
N ILE A 137 -5.68 4.22 15.20
CA ILE A 137 -6.38 3.01 15.65
C ILE A 137 -5.38 1.88 15.94
N ALA A 138 -4.41 1.66 15.05
CA ALA A 138 -3.40 0.61 15.20
C ALA A 138 -2.50 0.84 16.43
N MET A 139 -2.25 2.09 16.80
CA MET A 139 -1.50 2.47 18.00
C MET A 139 -2.35 2.49 19.28
N GLY A 140 -3.66 2.22 19.19
CA GLY A 140 -4.57 2.28 20.33
C GLY A 140 -4.85 3.70 20.84
N VAL A 141 -4.68 4.70 19.98
CA VAL A 141 -4.98 6.10 20.31
C VAL A 141 -6.50 6.27 20.38
N ASP A 142 -6.98 6.92 21.43
CA ASP A 142 -8.37 7.36 21.53
C ASP A 142 -8.60 8.52 20.54
N LEU A 143 -9.35 8.28 19.49
CA LEU A 143 -9.65 9.28 18.48
C LEU A 143 -10.51 10.42 19.01
N GLU A 144 -11.33 10.18 20.04
CA GLU A 144 -12.22 11.18 20.66
C GLU A 144 -11.51 12.05 21.71
N ASP A 145 -10.24 11.77 22.02
CA ASP A 145 -9.46 12.54 22.99
C ASP A 145 -9.43 14.04 22.59
N PRO A 146 -9.95 14.93 23.42
CA PRO A 146 -9.97 16.36 23.13
C PRO A 146 -8.60 17.03 23.23
N THR A 147 -7.61 16.39 23.88
CA THR A 147 -6.26 16.97 24.05
C THR A 147 -5.44 16.91 22.77
N GLY A 148 -5.82 16.03 21.84
CA GLY A 148 -5.19 15.87 20.55
C GLY A 148 -3.96 14.95 20.59
N ASN A 149 -3.81 14.21 19.49
CA ASN A 149 -2.70 13.29 19.31
C ASN A 149 -1.97 13.59 18.00
N MET A 150 -0.65 13.66 18.04
CA MET A 150 0.19 13.81 16.85
C MET A 150 0.64 12.43 16.39
N ILE A 151 0.33 12.10 15.15
CA ILE A 151 0.75 10.88 14.46
C ILE A 151 1.84 11.23 13.46
N VAL A 152 2.96 10.54 13.54
CA VAL A 152 4.07 10.67 12.57
C VAL A 152 4.28 9.33 11.90
N ASN A 153 3.96 9.25 10.61
CA ASN A 153 4.15 8.06 9.78
C ASN A 153 5.34 8.29 8.84
N ILE A 154 6.46 7.60 9.12
CA ILE A 154 7.67 7.65 8.29
C ILE A 154 7.67 6.46 7.35
N GLY A 155 7.26 6.71 6.09
CA GLY A 155 7.22 5.70 5.05
C GLY A 155 8.55 5.55 4.28
N ALA A 156 8.49 4.81 3.18
CA ALA A 156 9.67 4.58 2.34
C ALA A 156 10.10 5.81 1.52
N GLN A 157 9.15 6.61 1.04
CA GLN A 157 9.41 7.76 0.16
C GLN A 157 8.80 9.07 0.68
N SER A 158 8.01 9.01 1.73
CA SER A 158 7.37 10.19 2.31
C SER A 158 7.14 10.01 3.80
N THR A 159 7.08 11.12 4.52
CA THR A 159 6.65 11.19 5.92
C THR A 159 5.37 12.02 5.99
N GLU A 160 4.38 11.52 6.70
CA GLU A 160 3.13 12.21 6.98
C GLU A 160 3.04 12.54 8.46
N VAL A 161 2.71 13.80 8.79
CA VAL A 161 2.50 14.27 10.17
C VAL A 161 1.06 14.75 10.26
N SER A 162 0.30 14.19 11.18
CA SER A 162 -1.12 14.52 11.35
C SER A 162 -1.45 14.77 12.82
N ILE A 163 -2.41 15.66 13.07
CA ILE A 163 -2.96 15.92 14.40
C ILE A 163 -4.44 15.52 14.37
N ILE A 164 -4.81 14.63 15.29
CA ILE A 164 -6.17 14.14 15.46
C ILE A 164 -6.68 14.55 16.84
N THR A 165 -7.87 15.11 16.91
CA THR A 165 -8.54 15.48 18.16
C THR A 165 -10.06 15.46 17.97
N GLY A 166 -10.81 14.97 18.95
CA GLY A 166 -12.27 14.93 18.92
C GLY A 166 -12.81 14.25 17.65
N GLY A 167 -12.26 13.13 17.26
CA GLY A 167 -12.68 12.35 16.10
C GLY A 167 -12.34 12.96 14.73
N LYS A 168 -11.53 14.03 14.66
CA LYS A 168 -11.22 14.75 13.42
C LYS A 168 -9.74 14.95 13.21
N ILE A 169 -9.31 14.85 11.96
CA ILE A 169 -7.97 15.27 11.54
C ILE A 169 -7.99 16.81 11.40
N ILE A 170 -7.23 17.50 12.24
CA ILE A 170 -7.16 18.97 12.23
C ILE A 170 -6.11 19.47 11.26
N ILE A 171 -4.97 18.78 11.22
CA ILE A 171 -3.85 19.08 10.32
C ILE A 171 -3.30 17.77 9.83
N SER A 172 -2.98 17.69 8.54
CA SER A 172 -2.10 16.67 7.97
C SER A 172 -1.16 17.35 6.99
N LYS A 173 0.10 16.97 7.06
CA LYS A 173 1.12 17.42 6.11
C LYS A 173 2.01 16.27 5.71
N LYS A 174 2.15 16.07 4.40
CA LYS A 174 3.03 15.09 3.80
C LYS A 174 4.27 15.79 3.24
N ILE A 175 5.43 15.24 3.54
CA ILE A 175 6.72 15.69 2.99
C ILE A 175 7.36 14.55 2.18
N PRO A 176 8.02 14.82 1.05
CA PRO A 176 8.66 13.82 0.20
C PRO A 176 10.04 13.41 0.76
N LEU A 177 10.07 13.04 2.03
CA LEU A 177 11.24 12.54 2.75
C LEU A 177 10.85 11.23 3.44
N GLY A 178 11.54 10.14 3.17
CA GLY A 178 11.29 8.84 3.77
C GLY A 178 12.56 8.01 3.87
N GLY A 179 12.43 6.75 4.24
CA GLY A 179 13.55 5.85 4.46
C GLY A 179 14.49 5.71 3.27
N ARG A 180 14.00 5.83 2.03
CA ARG A 180 14.85 5.77 0.82
C ARG A 180 15.83 6.93 0.76
N GLN A 181 15.36 8.16 0.93
CA GLN A 181 16.20 9.36 0.91
C GLN A 181 17.22 9.36 2.06
N ILE A 182 16.83 8.85 3.23
CA ILE A 182 17.75 8.67 4.36
C ILE A 182 18.86 7.69 3.98
N ASN A 183 18.52 6.54 3.39
CA ASN A 183 19.52 5.55 2.94
C ASN A 183 20.46 6.12 1.87
N GLU A 184 19.91 6.84 0.88
CA GLU A 184 20.70 7.50 -0.18
C GLU A 184 21.69 8.50 0.41
N SER A 185 21.25 9.32 1.39
CA SER A 185 22.13 10.27 2.08
C SER A 185 23.26 9.55 2.84
N VAL A 186 22.95 8.50 3.58
CA VAL A 186 23.98 7.69 4.28
C VAL A 186 24.97 7.08 3.29
N CYS A 187 24.50 6.52 2.17
CA CYS A 187 25.38 5.94 1.15
C CYS A 187 26.27 7.00 0.47
N SER A 188 25.81 8.25 0.32
CA SER A 188 26.59 9.33 -0.27
C SER A 188 27.73 9.81 0.64
N GLU A 189 27.53 9.76 1.96
CA GLU A 189 28.54 10.15 2.95
C GLU A 189 29.66 9.10 3.14
N ILE A 190 29.40 7.84 2.75
CA ILE A 190 30.35 6.73 2.91
C ILE A 190 31.24 6.57 1.66
N ARG A 191 30.88 7.16 0.53
CA ARG A 191 31.64 7.12 -0.75
C ARG A 191 32.67 8.22 -0.84
#